data_73646c386385f86723fd2e223528ca3e
#
_entry.id   73646c386385f86723fd2e223528ca3e
#
_cell.length_a   1.000
_cell.length_b   1.000
_cell.length_c   1.000
_cell.angle_alpha   90.00
_cell.angle_beta   90.00
_cell.angle_gamma   90.00
#
_symmetry.space_group_name_H-M   'P 1'
#
loop_
_entity.id
_entity.type
_entity.pdbx_description
1 polymer ?
#
loop_
_entity_poly.entity_id
_entity_poly.type
_entity_poly.pdbx_seq_one_letter_code
_entity_poly.pdbx_strand_id
1 'polypeptide(L)'
;MSITAWSTTASDNGDRLNSGNFLEGQAPSTLNDGSRDVLASIRAWANDLEWYEFGTGSNTTTYTRVSATSISIPLDVTTQFSVNRRVKIVDGTGSTRYGRVESATYSSPNTTVNLDFDSSSLGSGNPTSVKYGIISPTNTSLPAVNPVGSIIMYGGGTAPSGSG
;
A
#
# COMPACT_ATOMS: atom_id res chain seq x y z
N MET A 1 3.46 9.53 -8.74
CA MET A 1 3.98 8.15 -8.94
C MET A 1 4.40 7.57 -7.60
N SER A 2 4.32 6.25 -7.43
CA SER A 2 4.84 5.58 -6.24
C SER A 2 6.23 4.98 -6.53
N ILE A 3 7.16 5.11 -5.58
CA ILE A 3 8.49 4.48 -5.67
C ILE A 3 8.39 2.94 -5.76
N THR A 4 7.26 2.36 -5.35
CA THR A 4 7.02 0.92 -5.42
C THR A 4 6.83 0.40 -6.84
N ALA A 5 6.61 1.29 -7.81
CA ALA A 5 6.55 0.94 -9.23
C ALA A 5 7.94 0.85 -9.87
N TRP A 6 8.98 1.30 -9.18
CA TRP A 6 10.33 1.29 -9.72
C TRP A 6 10.96 -0.10 -9.61
N SER A 7 11.72 -0.47 -10.63
CA SER A 7 12.51 -1.71 -10.64
C SER A 7 13.87 -1.49 -9.99
N THR A 8 14.43 -2.54 -9.42
CA THR A 8 15.85 -2.57 -9.02
C THR A 8 16.79 -2.72 -10.22
N THR A 9 16.25 -3.05 -11.39
CA THR A 9 16.97 -3.09 -12.68
C THR A 9 16.82 -1.75 -13.36
N ALA A 10 17.91 -1.04 -13.59
CA ALA A 10 17.89 0.33 -14.11
C ALA A 10 17.17 0.47 -15.47
N SER A 11 17.40 -0.47 -16.40
CA SER A 11 16.77 -0.49 -17.73
C SER A 11 15.24 -0.55 -17.71
N ASP A 12 14.65 -1.07 -16.63
CA ASP A 12 13.20 -1.25 -16.52
C ASP A 12 12.48 0.01 -16.05
N ASN A 13 13.22 1.07 -15.72
CA ASN A 13 12.67 2.32 -15.21
C ASN A 13 12.46 3.40 -16.27
N GLY A 14 12.74 3.09 -17.53
CA GLY A 14 12.71 4.07 -18.62
C GLY A 14 11.37 4.77 -18.79
N ASP A 15 10.25 4.10 -18.51
CA ASP A 15 8.89 4.59 -18.72
C ASP A 15 8.06 4.69 -17.42
N ARG A 16 8.72 4.78 -16.26
CA ARG A 16 8.06 4.71 -14.95
C ARG A 16 7.65 6.06 -14.35
N LEU A 17 7.77 7.14 -15.11
CA LEU A 17 7.48 8.50 -14.63
C LEU A 17 6.23 9.08 -15.28
N ASN A 18 5.55 10.01 -14.59
CA ASN A 18 4.30 10.61 -15.09
C ASN A 18 4.52 11.61 -16.23
N SER A 19 5.51 12.48 -16.12
CA SER A 19 5.69 13.60 -17.03
C SER A 19 7.01 13.58 -17.77
N GLY A 20 7.93 12.69 -17.40
CA GLY A 20 9.21 12.53 -18.07
C GLY A 20 9.71 11.12 -17.92
N ASN A 21 10.15 10.52 -18.99
CA ASN A 21 10.73 9.19 -18.99
C ASN A 21 12.25 9.28 -19.14
N PHE A 22 12.96 8.23 -18.77
CA PHE A 22 14.39 8.09 -18.96
C PHE A 22 14.70 7.15 -20.14
N LEU A 23 13.91 7.25 -21.21
CA LEU A 23 14.10 6.43 -22.40
C LEU A 23 15.32 6.92 -23.20
N GLU A 24 15.99 5.98 -23.86
CA GLU A 24 17.04 6.30 -24.81
C GLU A 24 16.51 7.25 -25.92
N GLY A 25 17.27 8.30 -26.21
CA GLY A 25 16.90 9.25 -27.25
C GLY A 25 15.83 10.27 -26.88
N GLN A 26 15.41 10.34 -25.61
CA GLN A 26 14.45 11.35 -25.19
C GLN A 26 14.99 12.78 -25.34
N ALA A 27 14.08 13.74 -25.54
CA ALA A 27 14.45 15.14 -25.65
C ALA A 27 15.04 15.68 -24.32
N PRO A 28 16.07 16.52 -24.35
CA PRO A 28 16.67 17.08 -23.14
C PRO A 28 15.68 17.83 -22.24
N SER A 29 14.62 18.40 -22.81
CA SER A 29 13.54 19.09 -22.06
C SER A 29 12.75 18.14 -21.15
N THR A 30 12.63 16.86 -21.51
CA THR A 30 11.87 15.88 -20.71
C THR A 30 12.71 15.27 -19.58
N LEU A 31 14.05 15.37 -19.65
CA LEU A 31 14.93 14.90 -18.58
C LEU A 31 14.72 15.68 -17.27
N ASN A 32 14.53 16.97 -17.38
CA ASN A 32 14.25 17.87 -16.28
C ASN A 32 12.89 17.50 -15.60
N ASP A 33 11.86 17.20 -16.39
CA ASP A 33 10.55 16.80 -15.86
C ASP A 33 10.63 15.42 -15.18
N GLY A 34 11.34 14.47 -15.75
CA GLY A 34 11.61 13.18 -15.14
C GLY A 34 12.34 13.31 -13.80
N SER A 35 13.34 14.15 -13.73
CA SER A 35 14.09 14.40 -12.49
C SER A 35 13.21 15.01 -11.40
N ARG A 36 12.32 15.93 -11.75
CA ARG A 36 11.35 16.52 -10.82
C ARG A 36 10.35 15.49 -10.31
N ASP A 37 9.88 14.59 -11.16
CA ASP A 37 8.98 13.50 -10.78
C ASP A 37 9.64 12.54 -9.79
N VAL A 38 10.92 12.22 -9.99
CA VAL A 38 11.70 11.40 -9.04
C VAL A 38 11.77 12.10 -7.68
N LEU A 39 12.16 13.38 -7.67
CA LEU A 39 12.27 14.15 -6.42
C LEU A 39 10.92 14.26 -5.69
N ALA A 40 9.84 14.49 -6.42
CA ALA A 40 8.49 14.55 -5.87
C ALA A 40 8.08 13.19 -5.27
N SER A 41 8.38 12.10 -5.95
CA SER A 41 8.07 10.75 -5.49
C SER A 41 8.85 10.35 -4.24
N ILE A 42 10.13 10.71 -4.18
CA ILE A 42 10.97 10.49 -2.98
C ILE A 42 10.44 11.33 -1.82
N ARG A 43 10.07 12.59 -2.07
CA ARG A 43 9.52 13.46 -1.03
C ARG A 43 8.17 12.96 -0.52
N ALA A 44 7.30 12.49 -1.41
CA ALA A 44 6.01 11.90 -1.02
C ALA A 44 6.20 10.67 -0.15
N TRP A 45 7.16 9.80 -0.50
CA TRP A 45 7.52 8.66 0.33
C TRP A 45 8.08 9.08 1.69
N ALA A 46 8.97 10.08 1.73
CA ALA A 46 9.56 10.56 2.97
C ALA A 46 8.53 11.23 3.91
N ASN A 47 7.43 11.73 3.38
CA ASN A 47 6.35 12.30 4.20
C ASN A 47 5.50 11.24 4.91
N ASP A 48 5.53 9.99 4.46
CA ASP A 48 4.69 8.91 4.98
C ASP A 48 5.46 7.57 4.95
N LEU A 49 6.58 7.53 5.65
CA LEU A 49 7.56 6.43 5.63
C LEU A 49 7.01 5.05 6.03
N GLU A 50 5.88 5.02 6.73
CA GLU A 50 5.27 3.75 7.15
C GLU A 50 4.49 3.07 6.03
N TRP A 51 4.20 3.79 4.93
CA TRP A 51 3.26 3.36 3.92
C TRP A 51 3.83 3.46 2.53
N TYR A 52 3.66 2.39 1.76
CA TYR A 52 3.82 2.42 0.33
C TYR A 52 2.47 2.69 -0.33
N GLU A 53 2.38 3.74 -1.11
CA GLU A 53 1.21 3.95 -1.95
C GLU A 53 1.20 2.91 -3.06
N PHE A 54 0.10 2.15 -3.14
CA PHE A 54 -0.13 1.27 -4.27
C PHE A 54 -0.74 2.09 -5.39
N GLY A 55 -0.07 2.13 -6.49
CA GLY A 55 -0.50 2.87 -7.67
C GLY A 55 0.69 3.08 -8.57
N THR A 56 0.47 2.91 -9.81
CA THR A 56 1.51 3.01 -10.82
C THR A 56 1.37 4.34 -11.51
N GLY A 57 2.35 5.17 -11.44
CA GLY A 57 2.61 6.35 -12.21
C GLY A 57 1.54 6.81 -13.19
N SER A 58 1.80 6.70 -14.46
CA SER A 58 0.87 7.05 -15.53
C SER A 58 -0.36 6.14 -15.67
N ASN A 59 -0.36 4.99 -15.01
CA ASN A 59 -1.53 4.14 -14.94
C ASN A 59 -2.25 4.39 -13.61
N THR A 60 -3.31 5.19 -13.65
CA THR A 60 -4.25 5.30 -12.56
C THR A 60 -4.88 3.93 -12.34
N THR A 61 -4.34 3.18 -11.39
CA THR A 61 -4.97 1.94 -10.97
C THR A 61 -6.31 2.30 -10.36
N THR A 62 -7.37 1.91 -11.01
CA THR A 62 -8.72 2.15 -10.52
C THR A 62 -9.02 1.13 -9.43
N TYR A 63 -9.14 1.59 -8.21
CA TYR A 63 -9.63 0.78 -7.11
C TYR A 63 -11.15 0.75 -7.15
N THR A 64 -11.74 -0.42 -7.09
CA THR A 64 -13.19 -0.57 -7.05
C THR A 64 -13.61 -1.04 -5.66
N ARG A 65 -14.52 -0.32 -5.04
CA ARG A 65 -15.16 -0.78 -3.81
C ARG A 65 -16.13 -1.92 -4.14
N VAL A 66 -15.87 -3.10 -3.62
CA VAL A 66 -16.73 -4.27 -3.78
C VAL A 66 -17.78 -4.32 -2.67
N SER A 67 -17.35 -4.09 -1.43
CA SER A 67 -18.22 -4.04 -0.25
C SER A 67 -17.71 -3.04 0.77
N ALA A 68 -18.33 -2.99 1.95
CA ALA A 68 -17.85 -2.19 3.06
C ALA A 68 -16.46 -2.65 3.57
N THR A 69 -16.09 -3.89 3.30
CA THR A 69 -14.85 -4.52 3.78
C THR A 69 -14.00 -5.11 2.67
N SER A 70 -14.29 -4.81 1.39
CA SER A 70 -13.50 -5.35 0.30
C SER A 70 -13.34 -4.39 -0.87
N ILE A 71 -12.18 -4.48 -1.51
CA ILE A 71 -11.82 -3.74 -2.72
C ILE A 71 -11.33 -4.69 -3.80
N SER A 72 -11.47 -4.27 -5.05
CA SER A 72 -10.90 -4.94 -6.21
C SER A 72 -9.83 -4.07 -6.86
N ILE A 73 -8.72 -4.69 -7.22
CA ILE A 73 -7.57 -4.07 -7.87
C ILE A 73 -7.29 -4.80 -9.17
N PRO A 74 -7.22 -4.12 -10.32
CA PRO A 74 -7.10 -4.78 -11.65
C PRO A 74 -5.64 -5.19 -11.94
N LEU A 75 -5.03 -5.96 -11.06
CA LEU A 75 -3.68 -6.53 -11.15
C LEU A 75 -3.58 -7.71 -10.18
N ASP A 76 -2.58 -8.58 -10.36
CA ASP A 76 -2.19 -9.51 -9.31
C ASP A 76 -1.34 -8.78 -8.27
N VAL A 77 -1.94 -8.56 -7.10
CA VAL A 77 -1.31 -7.85 -5.97
C VAL A 77 -1.28 -8.68 -4.70
N THR A 78 -1.42 -9.99 -4.83
CA THR A 78 -1.45 -10.92 -3.69
C THR A 78 -0.17 -10.86 -2.85
N THR A 79 0.97 -10.55 -3.46
CA THR A 79 2.24 -10.38 -2.76
C THR A 79 2.26 -9.11 -1.92
N GLN A 80 1.74 -8.00 -2.45
CA GLN A 80 1.70 -6.70 -1.76
C GLN A 80 0.65 -6.72 -0.65
N PHE A 81 -0.50 -7.33 -0.89
CA PHE A 81 -1.60 -7.41 0.06
C PHE A 81 -1.67 -8.78 0.74
N SER A 82 -0.53 -9.22 1.28
CA SER A 82 -0.47 -10.47 2.04
C SER A 82 -1.30 -10.39 3.33
N VAL A 83 -1.82 -11.52 3.79
CA VAL A 83 -2.63 -11.62 5.02
C VAL A 83 -1.92 -10.96 6.21
N ASN A 84 -2.66 -10.24 7.02
CA ASN A 84 -2.21 -9.43 8.17
C ASN A 84 -1.38 -8.18 7.81
N ARG A 85 -1.12 -7.89 6.53
CA ARG A 85 -0.46 -6.64 6.16
C ARG A 85 -1.36 -5.45 6.47
N ARG A 86 -0.77 -4.42 7.06
CA ARG A 86 -1.50 -3.17 7.36
C ARG A 86 -1.83 -2.43 6.09
N VAL A 87 -3.00 -1.80 6.09
CA VAL A 87 -3.46 -0.95 5.00
C VAL A 87 -3.96 0.40 5.51
N LYS A 88 -3.77 1.42 4.68
CA LYS A 88 -4.29 2.77 4.87
C LYS A 88 -5.01 3.17 3.59
N ILE A 89 -6.29 3.43 3.67
CA ILE A 89 -7.15 3.66 2.51
C ILE A 89 -7.87 4.98 2.70
N VAL A 90 -7.85 5.83 1.68
CA VAL A 90 -8.78 6.96 1.58
C VAL A 90 -9.97 6.49 0.77
N ASP A 91 -11.12 6.36 1.42
CA ASP A 91 -12.34 5.86 0.81
C ASP A 91 -13.01 6.91 -0.11
N GLY A 92 -14.07 6.53 -0.80
CA GLY A 92 -14.78 7.41 -1.73
C GLY A 92 -15.47 8.62 -1.07
N THR A 93 -15.58 8.64 0.25
CA THR A 93 -16.06 9.80 1.02
C THR A 93 -14.95 10.76 1.43
N GLY A 94 -13.68 10.44 1.13
CA GLY A 94 -12.50 11.18 1.55
C GLY A 94 -12.01 10.86 2.96
N SER A 95 -12.61 9.86 3.62
CA SER A 95 -12.22 9.45 4.97
C SER A 95 -11.06 8.44 4.91
N THR A 96 -10.07 8.65 5.79
CA THR A 96 -8.97 7.70 5.93
C THR A 96 -9.37 6.53 6.83
N ARG A 97 -9.15 5.32 6.35
CA ARG A 97 -9.42 4.06 7.04
C ARG A 97 -8.13 3.29 7.25
N TYR A 98 -7.99 2.71 8.41
CA TYR A 98 -6.88 1.83 8.75
C TYR A 98 -7.41 0.43 9.02
N GLY A 99 -6.64 -0.56 8.60
CA GLY A 99 -7.02 -1.95 8.80
C GLY A 99 -5.87 -2.89 8.45
N ARG A 100 -6.21 -4.15 8.31
CA ARG A 100 -5.30 -5.20 7.84
C ARG A 100 -5.96 -6.03 6.75
N VAL A 101 -5.14 -6.68 5.96
CA VAL A 101 -5.60 -7.64 4.97
C VAL A 101 -6.03 -8.92 5.68
N GLU A 102 -7.28 -9.32 5.47
CA GLU A 102 -7.83 -10.59 5.90
C GLU A 102 -7.55 -11.68 4.85
N SER A 103 -7.75 -11.35 3.59
CA SER A 103 -7.42 -12.24 2.46
C SER A 103 -7.21 -11.43 1.19
N ALA A 104 -6.41 -11.96 0.26
CA ALA A 104 -6.28 -11.46 -1.09
C ALA A 104 -6.32 -12.63 -2.06
N THR A 105 -7.25 -12.57 -3.02
CA THR A 105 -7.44 -13.63 -4.00
C THR A 105 -7.39 -13.03 -5.40
N TYR A 106 -6.46 -13.50 -6.21
CA TYR A 106 -6.38 -13.12 -7.61
C TYR A 106 -7.28 -14.01 -8.46
N SER A 107 -8.11 -13.38 -9.26
CA SER A 107 -8.88 -14.00 -10.34
C SER A 107 -8.80 -13.07 -11.54
N SER A 108 -8.03 -13.47 -12.55
CA SER A 108 -7.70 -12.62 -13.71
C SER A 108 -8.92 -11.87 -14.25
N PRO A 109 -8.83 -10.55 -14.46
CA PRO A 109 -7.65 -9.70 -14.33
C PRO A 109 -7.52 -9.02 -12.94
N ASN A 110 -8.32 -9.38 -11.94
CA ASN A 110 -8.47 -8.61 -10.71
C ASN A 110 -8.03 -9.40 -9.47
N THR A 111 -7.51 -8.68 -8.47
CA THR A 111 -7.37 -9.19 -7.10
C THR A 111 -8.47 -8.60 -6.24
N THR A 112 -9.23 -9.46 -5.56
CA THR A 112 -10.14 -9.06 -4.49
C THR A 112 -9.40 -9.11 -3.16
N VAL A 113 -9.36 -7.98 -2.46
CA VAL A 113 -8.74 -7.85 -1.14
C VAL A 113 -9.82 -7.64 -0.10
N ASN A 114 -9.96 -8.57 0.83
CA ASN A 114 -10.82 -8.44 2.00
C ASN A 114 -10.04 -7.86 3.17
N LEU A 115 -10.68 -6.98 3.90
CA LEU A 115 -10.06 -6.10 4.89
C LEU A 115 -10.80 -6.17 6.22
N ASP A 116 -10.04 -6.23 7.29
CA ASP A 116 -10.50 -6.06 8.66
C ASP A 116 -10.07 -4.68 9.14
N PHE A 117 -11.03 -3.79 9.38
CA PHE A 117 -10.78 -2.40 9.74
C PHE A 117 -10.72 -2.21 11.26
N ASP A 118 -9.82 -1.33 11.70
CA ASP A 118 -9.59 -1.05 13.13
C ASP A 118 -10.82 -0.40 13.80
N SER A 119 -11.62 0.35 13.03
CA SER A 119 -12.75 1.09 13.59
C SER A 119 -13.96 1.08 12.65
N SER A 120 -13.90 1.85 11.58
CA SER A 120 -15.00 2.01 10.63
C SER A 120 -14.64 1.45 9.27
N SER A 121 -15.57 0.76 8.65
CA SER A 121 -15.45 0.22 7.30
C SER A 121 -15.46 1.32 6.22
N LEU A 122 -15.25 0.92 4.97
CA LEU A 122 -15.27 1.83 3.81
C LEU A 122 -16.64 2.50 3.64
N GLY A 123 -16.62 3.80 3.50
CA GLY A 123 -17.77 4.57 3.06
C GLY A 123 -18.18 4.28 1.62
N SER A 124 -19.16 5.01 1.09
CA SER A 124 -19.62 4.88 -0.29
C SER A 124 -18.57 5.37 -1.29
N GLY A 125 -18.63 4.85 -2.51
CA GLY A 125 -17.72 5.23 -3.60
C GLY A 125 -16.39 4.48 -3.60
N ASN A 126 -15.68 4.62 -4.68
CA ASN A 126 -14.40 3.94 -4.88
C ASN A 126 -13.28 4.63 -4.10
N PRO A 127 -12.33 3.88 -3.52
CA PRO A 127 -11.16 4.47 -2.89
C PRO A 127 -10.37 5.35 -3.85
N THR A 128 -9.86 6.46 -3.33
CA THR A 128 -9.00 7.40 -4.07
C THR A 128 -7.51 7.16 -3.82
N SER A 129 -7.17 6.51 -2.70
CA SER A 129 -5.80 6.11 -2.36
C SER A 129 -5.83 4.79 -1.60
N VAL A 130 -4.94 3.89 -1.95
CA VAL A 130 -4.73 2.62 -1.25
C VAL A 130 -3.25 2.47 -0.98
N LYS A 131 -2.90 2.35 0.30
CA LYS A 131 -1.53 2.19 0.75
C LYS A 131 -1.40 0.90 1.57
N TYR A 132 -0.25 0.28 1.52
CA TYR A 132 0.07 -0.88 2.34
C TYR A 132 1.32 -0.61 3.19
N GLY A 133 1.38 -1.23 4.36
CA GLY A 133 2.49 -1.06 5.28
C GLY A 133 3.82 -1.55 4.69
N ILE A 134 4.90 -0.83 4.98
CA ILE A 134 6.26 -1.19 4.56
C ILE A 134 6.63 -2.56 5.11
N ILE A 135 6.29 -2.82 6.36
CA ILE A 135 6.62 -4.07 7.04
C ILE A 135 5.68 -5.17 6.54
N SER A 136 6.25 -6.18 5.89
CA SER A 136 5.52 -7.40 5.54
C SER A 136 5.33 -8.29 6.77
N PRO A 137 4.15 -8.86 7.00
CA PRO A 137 3.93 -9.85 8.06
C PRO A 137 4.83 -11.09 7.94
N THR A 138 5.32 -11.36 6.73
CA THR A 138 6.23 -12.48 6.45
C THR A 138 7.70 -12.11 6.58
N ASN A 139 8.01 -10.89 7.04
CA ASN A 139 9.39 -10.46 7.23
C ASN A 139 10.01 -11.22 8.42
N THR A 140 10.97 -12.08 8.11
CA THR A 140 11.66 -12.93 9.10
C THR A 140 12.56 -12.15 10.07
N SER A 141 12.84 -10.88 9.79
CA SER A 141 13.57 -10.00 10.72
C SER A 141 12.70 -9.54 11.90
N LEU A 142 11.39 -9.70 11.78
CA LEU A 142 10.46 -9.46 12.88
C LEU A 142 10.23 -10.76 13.64
N PRO A 143 10.06 -10.68 14.99
CA PRO A 143 9.68 -11.85 15.76
C PRO A 143 8.40 -12.47 15.19
N ALA A 144 8.32 -13.79 15.16
CA ALA A 144 7.12 -14.52 14.72
C ALA A 144 5.88 -14.16 15.56
N VAL A 145 6.11 -13.74 16.80
CA VAL A 145 5.07 -13.16 17.65
C VAL A 145 4.91 -11.70 17.25
N ASN A 146 3.72 -11.34 16.82
CA ASN A 146 3.42 -9.96 16.49
C ASN A 146 3.77 -9.06 17.70
N PRO A 147 4.78 -8.21 17.61
CA PRO A 147 5.15 -7.33 18.73
C PRO A 147 4.01 -6.39 19.12
N VAL A 148 3.19 -6.03 18.15
CA VAL A 148 1.98 -5.24 18.36
C VAL A 148 0.97 -6.02 19.19
N GLY A 149 0.84 -7.30 18.95
CA GLY A 149 0.00 -8.16 19.78
C GLY A 149 0.47 -8.23 21.23
N SER A 150 1.77 -8.27 21.45
CA SER A 150 2.34 -8.18 22.79
C SER A 150 2.04 -6.84 23.44
N ILE A 151 2.20 -5.76 22.70
CA ILE A 151 1.92 -4.41 23.19
C ILE A 151 0.45 -4.26 23.57
N ILE A 152 -0.44 -4.77 22.75
CA ILE A 152 -1.89 -4.75 23.02
C ILE A 152 -2.22 -5.56 24.27
N MET A 153 -1.57 -6.68 24.47
CA MET A 153 -1.75 -7.48 25.68
C MET A 153 -1.28 -6.75 26.93
N TYR A 154 -0.25 -5.94 26.82
CA TYR A 154 0.21 -5.09 27.94
C TYR A 154 -0.71 -3.92 28.21
N GLY A 155 -1.36 -3.39 27.21
CA GLY A 155 -2.28 -2.26 27.36
C GLY A 155 -3.66 -2.63 27.88
N GLY A 156 -4.07 -3.88 27.77
CA GLY A 156 -5.42 -4.33 28.14
C GLY A 156 -5.48 -5.53 29.09
N GLY A 157 -4.34 -6.11 29.39
CA GLY A 157 -4.27 -7.30 30.23
C GLY A 157 -4.52 -6.96 31.70
N THR A 158 -5.60 -7.44 32.24
CA THR A 158 -5.66 -7.69 33.68
C THR A 158 -4.47 -8.57 34.03
N ALA A 159 -3.61 -8.09 34.91
CA ALA A 159 -2.53 -8.92 35.44
C ALA A 159 -3.14 -10.25 35.92
N PRO A 160 -2.57 -11.40 35.57
CA PRO A 160 -3.05 -12.65 36.10
C PRO A 160 -3.03 -12.52 37.62
N SER A 161 -4.20 -12.67 38.24
CA SER A 161 -4.30 -12.74 39.68
C SER A 161 -3.57 -14.02 40.07
N GLY A 162 -2.33 -13.87 40.49
CA GLY A 162 -1.60 -14.95 41.10
C GLY A 162 -2.26 -15.28 42.43
N SER A 163 -3.05 -16.33 42.44
CA SER A 163 -3.33 -17.04 43.66
C SER A 163 -2.08 -17.85 44.00
N GLY A 164 -1.30 -17.37 44.95
CA GLY A 164 -0.31 -18.14 45.62
C GLY A 164 -0.94 -19.26 46.46
#